data_fd004043833c1f9e8f3534b52813fd5e
#
_entry.id   fd004043833c1f9e8f3534b52813fd5e
#
_cell.length_a   1.000
_cell.length_b   1.000
_cell.length_c   1.000
_cell.angle_alpha   90.00
_cell.angle_beta   90.00
_cell.angle_gamma   90.00
#
_symmetry.space_group_name_H-M   'P 1'
#
loop_
_entity.id
_entity.type
_entity.pdbx_description
1 polymer ?
#
loop_
_entity_poly.entity_id
_entity_poly.type
_entity_poly.pdbx_seq_one_letter_code
_entity_poly.pdbx_strand_id
1 'polypeptide(L)'
;MFVALRDLRFAKGRFALMGAVVLFITLLVTMLSGLTAGLARDSGSAVEGLPADRVAFGTGASADGKPSFSDSRIDQRTLDGWRDVPGVTAEPLGIAMGRLSYGSGGGRGVPAAFFGVAPGGKAGGGAPAAGQAVLSKELADRTGLAAGARIQVAGRSLAVAGVRGDASYSHTPVAWLALADWRALDPQGGGEAATVLLLRTHGSPDLRAADARLGTTAVALRDARSAIPSFSAENGSLQLMRGFLLAISALVIGAFFTVWTIQRRGDVAVLKALGASTGYLLRDALAQAVLVLLAGAGAGGLAGGLAGAAVAGRVPFVVSAGTTVLPVAAMIVLGAAGAALAVRKITSVDPLTALGAAR
;
A
#
# COMPACT_ATOMS: atom_id res chain seq x y z
N MET A 1 7.40 38.66 5.99
CA MET A 1 6.07 38.05 6.23
C MET A 1 4.90 39.04 6.13
N PHE A 2 5.06 40.30 6.56
CA PHE A 2 3.95 41.30 6.46
C PHE A 2 3.58 41.63 4.99
N VAL A 3 4.56 41.72 4.10
CA VAL A 3 4.37 41.97 2.67
C VAL A 3 3.68 40.77 1.99
N ALA A 4 4.07 39.56 2.32
CA ALA A 4 3.51 38.32 1.78
C ALA A 4 1.99 38.18 2.05
N LEU A 5 1.52 38.52 3.26
CA LEU A 5 0.10 38.45 3.60
C LEU A 5 -0.73 39.56 2.91
N ARG A 6 -0.13 40.73 2.70
CA ARG A 6 -0.78 41.88 2.05
C ARG A 6 -0.94 41.61 0.54
N ASP A 7 0.07 41.03 -0.11
CA ASP A 7 0.01 40.64 -1.51
C ASP A 7 -1.02 39.55 -1.80
N LEU A 8 -1.15 38.56 -0.89
CA LEU A 8 -2.20 37.54 -0.95
C LEU A 8 -3.62 38.15 -0.91
N ARG A 9 -3.79 39.28 -0.20
CA ARG A 9 -5.08 39.98 -0.15
C ARG A 9 -5.40 40.80 -1.40
N PHE A 10 -4.40 41.32 -2.11
CA PHE A 10 -4.60 42.13 -3.32
C PHE A 10 -4.75 41.28 -4.59
N ALA A 11 -4.06 40.14 -4.71
CA ALA A 11 -4.09 39.26 -5.89
C ALA A 11 -4.94 38.00 -5.67
N LYS A 12 -6.07 38.10 -4.95
CA LYS A 12 -6.92 36.98 -4.50
C LYS A 12 -7.23 35.94 -5.60
N GLY A 13 -7.56 36.40 -6.83
CA GLY A 13 -7.95 35.50 -7.91
C GLY A 13 -6.83 34.55 -8.38
N ARG A 14 -5.60 35.03 -8.45
CA ARG A 14 -4.45 34.25 -8.91
C ARG A 14 -4.02 33.21 -7.85
N PHE A 15 -3.95 33.63 -6.60
CA PHE A 15 -3.61 32.74 -5.49
C PHE A 15 -4.71 31.72 -5.22
N ALA A 16 -5.99 32.10 -5.39
CA ALA A 16 -7.12 31.20 -5.30
C ALA A 16 -7.08 30.12 -6.39
N LEU A 17 -6.77 30.50 -7.64
CA LEU A 17 -6.63 29.54 -8.73
C LEU A 17 -5.48 28.56 -8.47
N MET A 18 -4.32 29.07 -8.05
CA MET A 18 -3.17 28.26 -7.70
C MET A 18 -3.47 27.32 -6.51
N GLY A 19 -4.08 27.87 -5.45
CA GLY A 19 -4.53 27.09 -4.30
C GLY A 19 -5.52 26.00 -4.69
N ALA A 20 -6.46 26.29 -5.60
CA ALA A 20 -7.42 25.32 -6.12
C ALA A 20 -6.71 24.20 -6.91
N VAL A 21 -5.76 24.52 -7.77
CA VAL A 21 -4.97 23.51 -8.50
C VAL A 21 -4.22 22.60 -7.52
N VAL A 22 -3.51 23.17 -6.53
CA VAL A 22 -2.80 22.40 -5.49
C VAL A 22 -3.79 21.54 -4.69
N LEU A 23 -4.96 22.10 -4.33
CA LEU A 23 -6.01 21.37 -3.62
C LEU A 23 -6.47 20.14 -4.41
N PHE A 24 -6.86 20.31 -5.68
CA PHE A 24 -7.35 19.20 -6.49
C PHE A 24 -6.29 18.14 -6.73
N ILE A 25 -5.05 18.54 -7.01
CA ILE A 25 -3.95 17.59 -7.20
C ILE A 25 -3.69 16.82 -5.89
N THR A 26 -3.63 17.50 -4.75
CA THR A 26 -3.40 16.85 -3.45
C THR A 26 -4.56 15.94 -3.07
N LEU A 27 -5.79 16.33 -3.38
CA LEU A 27 -6.98 15.49 -3.22
C LEU A 27 -6.81 14.19 -4.02
N LEU A 28 -6.46 14.29 -5.33
CA LEU A 28 -6.24 13.12 -6.18
C LEU A 28 -5.11 12.22 -5.66
N VAL A 29 -3.97 12.80 -5.24
CA VAL A 29 -2.85 12.01 -4.68
C VAL A 29 -3.25 11.32 -3.39
N THR A 30 -4.01 11.98 -2.52
CA THR A 30 -4.51 11.41 -1.27
C THR A 30 -5.52 10.30 -1.53
N MET A 31 -6.46 10.50 -2.46
CA MET A 31 -7.42 9.48 -2.87
C MET A 31 -6.73 8.26 -3.47
N LEU A 32 -5.78 8.46 -4.39
CA LEU A 32 -5.01 7.35 -4.95
C LEU A 32 -4.18 6.63 -3.89
N SER A 33 -3.57 7.35 -2.94
CA SER A 33 -2.80 6.75 -1.85
C SER A 33 -3.67 5.90 -0.92
N GLY A 34 -4.86 6.37 -0.59
CA GLY A 34 -5.81 5.64 0.24
C GLY A 34 -6.36 4.38 -0.45
N LEU A 35 -6.68 4.48 -1.74
CA LEU A 35 -7.12 3.35 -2.56
C LEU A 35 -5.99 2.31 -2.73
N THR A 36 -4.78 2.75 -3.04
CA THR A 36 -3.61 1.85 -3.17
C THR A 36 -3.35 1.09 -1.87
N ALA A 37 -3.41 1.77 -0.72
CA ALA A 37 -3.24 1.12 0.57
C ALA A 37 -4.39 0.15 0.91
N GLY A 38 -5.62 0.50 0.50
CA GLY A 38 -6.79 -0.37 0.66
C GLY A 38 -6.68 -1.64 -0.17
N LEU A 39 -6.34 -1.51 -1.46
CA LEU A 39 -6.12 -2.65 -2.35
C LEU A 39 -4.96 -3.54 -1.86
N ALA A 40 -3.87 -2.93 -1.40
CA ALA A 40 -2.75 -3.67 -0.83
C ALA A 40 -3.15 -4.48 0.41
N ARG A 41 -3.97 -3.90 1.29
CA ARG A 41 -4.52 -4.58 2.47
C ARG A 41 -5.46 -5.71 2.08
N ASP A 42 -6.36 -5.46 1.15
CA ASP A 42 -7.33 -6.43 0.66
C ASP A 42 -6.65 -7.60 -0.09
N SER A 43 -5.55 -7.32 -0.78
CA SER A 43 -4.76 -8.36 -1.44
C SER A 43 -3.87 -9.16 -0.49
N GLY A 44 -3.36 -8.60 0.61
CA GLY A 44 -2.29 -9.21 1.38
C GLY A 44 -2.42 -9.24 2.89
N SER A 45 -3.55 -8.80 3.48
CA SER A 45 -3.68 -8.72 4.96
C SER A 45 -3.55 -10.06 5.67
N ALA A 46 -3.97 -11.16 5.03
CA ALA A 46 -3.80 -12.50 5.57
C ALA A 46 -2.32 -12.89 5.72
N VAL A 47 -1.48 -12.46 4.76
CA VAL A 47 -0.03 -12.74 4.79
C VAL A 47 0.68 -11.82 5.78
N GLU A 48 0.31 -10.53 5.83
CA GLU A 48 0.90 -9.57 6.79
C GLU A 48 0.67 -9.97 8.24
N GLY A 49 -0.49 -10.56 8.53
CA GLY A 49 -0.87 -10.99 9.87
C GLY A 49 -0.29 -12.34 10.31
N LEU A 50 0.57 -12.99 9.51
CA LEU A 50 1.17 -14.27 9.85
C LEU A 50 2.19 -14.12 10.99
N PRO A 51 2.20 -15.03 11.97
CA PRO A 51 3.11 -14.99 13.11
C PRO A 51 4.48 -15.59 12.74
N ALA A 52 5.20 -14.97 11.82
CA ALA A 52 6.48 -15.44 11.32
C ALA A 52 7.45 -14.28 11.06
N ASP A 53 8.75 -14.55 11.09
CA ASP A 53 9.77 -13.59 10.68
C ASP A 53 10.01 -13.67 9.17
N ARG A 54 9.89 -14.90 8.63
CA ARG A 54 10.12 -15.19 7.22
C ARG A 54 9.11 -16.22 6.70
N VAL A 55 8.99 -16.25 5.38
CA VAL A 55 8.21 -17.25 4.64
C VAL A 55 9.14 -17.95 3.67
N ALA A 56 9.25 -19.28 3.78
CA ALA A 56 10.02 -20.09 2.83
C ALA A 56 9.07 -20.66 1.77
N PHE A 57 9.44 -20.42 0.53
CA PHE A 57 8.77 -20.92 -0.67
C PHE A 57 9.55 -22.10 -1.24
N GLY A 58 8.85 -23.14 -1.66
CA GLY A 58 9.47 -24.23 -2.41
C GLY A 58 9.93 -23.72 -3.78
N THR A 59 11.09 -24.18 -4.23
CA THR A 59 11.60 -23.89 -5.58
C THR A 59 10.89 -24.80 -6.59
N GLY A 60 9.71 -24.44 -6.94
CA GLY A 60 8.93 -25.08 -7.98
C GLY A 60 8.31 -24.00 -8.85
N ALA A 61 8.92 -23.81 -10.03
CA ALA A 61 8.21 -23.36 -11.22
C ALA A 61 7.56 -21.94 -11.26
N SER A 62 8.04 -20.94 -10.56
CA SER A 62 7.85 -19.60 -11.12
C SER A 62 8.77 -19.48 -12.34
N ALA A 63 8.21 -19.24 -13.52
CA ALA A 63 8.96 -19.09 -14.76
C ALA A 63 10.11 -18.04 -14.65
N ASP A 64 9.98 -17.11 -13.69
CA ASP A 64 10.92 -16.02 -13.43
C ASP A 64 11.86 -16.30 -12.24
N GLY A 65 11.80 -17.46 -11.61
CA GLY A 65 12.62 -17.81 -10.42
C GLY A 65 12.28 -17.00 -9.16
N LYS A 66 11.15 -16.25 -9.17
CA LYS A 66 10.70 -15.44 -8.03
C LYS A 66 9.78 -16.23 -7.10
N PRO A 67 9.79 -15.98 -5.78
CA PRO A 67 8.82 -16.56 -4.87
C PRO A 67 7.38 -16.25 -5.30
N SER A 68 6.51 -17.28 -5.31
CA SER A 68 5.10 -17.15 -5.65
C SER A 68 4.27 -18.09 -4.79
N PHE A 69 3.22 -17.59 -4.15
CA PHE A 69 2.29 -18.43 -3.38
C PHE A 69 1.51 -19.41 -4.26
N SER A 70 1.24 -19.06 -5.50
CA SER A 70 0.50 -19.92 -6.43
C SER A 70 1.31 -21.13 -6.88
N ASP A 71 2.63 -20.97 -6.98
CA ASP A 71 3.52 -21.97 -7.57
C ASP A 71 4.33 -22.72 -6.53
N SER A 72 4.39 -22.21 -5.30
CA SER A 72 5.14 -22.81 -4.20
C SER A 72 4.48 -24.09 -3.72
N ARG A 73 5.28 -25.13 -3.58
CA ARG A 73 4.90 -26.45 -3.05
C ARG A 73 5.99 -26.92 -2.09
N ILE A 74 5.60 -27.33 -0.91
CA ILE A 74 6.49 -27.88 0.11
C ILE A 74 6.13 -29.34 0.33
N ASP A 75 7.08 -30.21 0.16
CA ASP A 75 6.95 -31.62 0.49
C ASP A 75 7.32 -31.89 1.96
N GLN A 76 7.07 -33.12 2.42
CA GLN A 76 7.34 -33.49 3.80
C GLN A 76 8.86 -33.46 4.13
N ARG A 77 9.72 -33.80 3.17
CA ARG A 77 11.19 -33.80 3.37
C ARG A 77 11.73 -32.39 3.59
N THR A 78 11.24 -31.45 2.80
CA THR A 78 11.61 -30.03 2.93
C THR A 78 11.13 -29.46 4.26
N LEU A 79 9.91 -29.79 4.70
CA LEU A 79 9.40 -29.40 6.01
C LEU A 79 10.26 -29.97 7.16
N ASP A 80 10.58 -31.27 7.12
CA ASP A 80 11.37 -31.90 8.15
C ASP A 80 12.81 -31.35 8.14
N GLY A 81 13.39 -31.15 6.95
CA GLY A 81 14.70 -30.51 6.82
C GLY A 81 14.78 -29.09 7.40
N TRP A 82 13.70 -28.30 7.31
CA TRP A 82 13.62 -26.98 7.96
C TRP A 82 13.46 -27.06 9.48
N ARG A 83 12.77 -28.10 9.99
CA ARG A 83 12.65 -28.35 11.44
C ARG A 83 13.98 -28.73 12.09
N ASP A 84 14.87 -29.35 11.30
CA ASP A 84 16.20 -29.74 11.75
C ASP A 84 17.22 -28.58 11.72
N VAL A 85 16.85 -27.39 11.20
CA VAL A 85 17.75 -26.23 11.19
C VAL A 85 17.83 -25.62 12.60
N PRO A 86 19.02 -25.58 13.22
CA PRO A 86 19.18 -25.01 14.55
C PRO A 86 18.74 -23.54 14.59
N GLY A 87 17.96 -23.17 15.60
CA GLY A 87 17.47 -21.80 15.78
C GLY A 87 16.31 -21.42 14.83
N VAL A 88 15.68 -22.38 14.15
CA VAL A 88 14.50 -22.15 13.32
C VAL A 88 13.32 -22.98 13.82
N THR A 89 12.16 -22.35 13.95
CA THR A 89 10.89 -23.07 14.11
C THR A 89 10.14 -22.96 12.79
N ALA A 90 9.89 -24.08 12.12
CA ALA A 90 9.19 -24.15 10.84
C ALA A 90 7.75 -24.68 11.05
N GLU A 91 6.77 -23.88 10.63
CA GLU A 91 5.35 -24.20 10.70
C GLU A 91 4.76 -24.25 9.27
N PRO A 92 4.16 -25.37 8.85
CA PRO A 92 3.56 -25.47 7.51
C PRO A 92 2.25 -24.69 7.43
N LEU A 93 2.06 -23.98 6.30
CA LEU A 93 0.86 -23.25 5.97
C LEU A 93 0.38 -23.65 4.57
N GLY A 94 -0.85 -24.11 4.47
CA GLY A 94 -1.54 -24.38 3.22
C GLY A 94 -2.30 -23.14 2.75
N ILE A 95 -2.27 -22.83 1.45
CA ILE A 95 -3.08 -21.77 0.84
C ILE A 95 -3.72 -22.32 -0.42
N ALA A 96 -5.04 -22.17 -0.54
CA ALA A 96 -5.80 -22.56 -1.73
C ALA A 96 -6.88 -21.52 -2.03
N MET A 97 -7.13 -21.27 -3.29
CA MET A 97 -8.24 -20.44 -3.76
C MET A 97 -9.39 -21.33 -4.22
N GLY A 98 -10.62 -20.96 -3.90
CA GLY A 98 -11.76 -21.76 -4.32
C GLY A 98 -13.10 -21.10 -4.03
N ARG A 99 -14.15 -21.93 -3.99
CA ARG A 99 -15.51 -21.48 -3.66
C ARG A 99 -15.97 -22.13 -2.36
N LEU A 100 -16.51 -21.31 -1.48
CA LEU A 100 -17.25 -21.74 -0.31
C LEU A 100 -18.73 -21.76 -0.68
N SER A 101 -19.39 -22.92 -0.56
CA SER A 101 -20.82 -23.08 -0.80
C SER A 101 -21.59 -23.20 0.51
N TYR A 102 -22.81 -22.66 0.56
CA TYR A 102 -23.65 -22.64 1.75
C TYR A 102 -25.14 -22.61 1.39
N GLY A 103 -25.99 -22.82 2.40
CA GLY A 103 -27.45 -22.92 2.23
C GLY A 103 -27.91 -24.34 1.89
N SER A 104 -29.22 -24.53 1.77
CA SER A 104 -29.84 -25.82 1.49
C SER A 104 -29.38 -26.34 0.11
N GLY A 105 -28.69 -27.48 0.08
CA GLY A 105 -28.16 -28.07 -1.15
C GLY A 105 -26.93 -27.40 -1.75
N GLY A 106 -26.27 -26.48 -1.02
CA GLY A 106 -25.06 -25.79 -1.53
C GLY A 106 -25.34 -24.78 -2.65
N GLY A 107 -26.56 -24.26 -2.74
CA GLY A 107 -27.03 -23.44 -3.86
C GLY A 107 -26.41 -22.03 -3.98
N ARG A 108 -25.75 -21.55 -2.93
CA ARG A 108 -25.04 -20.26 -2.93
C ARG A 108 -23.55 -20.49 -2.77
N GLY A 109 -22.74 -19.89 -3.62
CA GLY A 109 -21.29 -20.02 -3.56
C GLY A 109 -20.60 -18.67 -3.71
N VAL A 110 -19.64 -18.40 -2.80
CA VAL A 110 -18.79 -17.21 -2.83
C VAL A 110 -17.33 -17.60 -2.98
N PRO A 111 -16.49 -16.80 -3.65
CA PRO A 111 -15.06 -17.02 -3.65
C PRO A 111 -14.50 -16.88 -2.23
N ALA A 112 -13.57 -17.75 -1.86
CA ALA A 112 -12.86 -17.71 -0.58
C ALA A 112 -11.43 -18.22 -0.75
N ALA A 113 -10.51 -17.66 0.06
CA ALA A 113 -9.17 -18.18 0.19
C ALA A 113 -9.12 -19.09 1.44
N PHE A 114 -8.61 -20.29 1.29
CA PHE A 114 -8.55 -21.31 2.34
C PHE A 114 -7.12 -21.42 2.87
N PHE A 115 -6.96 -21.11 4.14
CA PHE A 115 -5.67 -21.17 4.83
C PHE A 115 -5.66 -22.36 5.78
N GLY A 116 -4.85 -23.37 5.47
CA GLY A 116 -4.66 -24.57 6.28
C GLY A 116 -3.58 -24.36 7.34
N VAL A 117 -3.96 -24.44 8.61
CA VAL A 117 -3.09 -24.20 9.78
C VAL A 117 -2.77 -25.52 10.47
N ALA A 118 -1.49 -25.75 10.78
CA ALA A 118 -1.03 -26.93 11.47
C ALA A 118 -1.56 -26.97 12.93
N PRO A 119 -1.74 -28.17 13.53
CA PRO A 119 -2.06 -28.27 14.95
C PRO A 119 -1.02 -27.54 15.83
N GLY A 120 -1.50 -26.69 16.73
CA GLY A 120 -0.65 -25.84 17.56
C GLY A 120 -0.10 -24.59 16.84
N GLY A 121 -0.35 -24.43 15.55
CA GLY A 121 -0.01 -23.24 14.79
C GLY A 121 -0.78 -22.03 15.25
N LYS A 122 -0.18 -20.83 15.05
CA LYS A 122 -0.74 -19.55 15.53
C LYS A 122 -1.36 -18.70 14.43
N ALA A 123 -1.21 -19.07 13.16
CA ALA A 123 -1.80 -18.35 12.03
C ALA A 123 -3.32 -18.25 12.19
N GLY A 124 -3.88 -17.09 11.83
CA GLY A 124 -5.31 -16.83 11.97
C GLY A 124 -5.87 -16.93 13.40
N GLY A 125 -4.98 -16.87 14.42
CA GLY A 125 -5.36 -17.02 15.84
C GLY A 125 -5.48 -18.46 16.29
N GLY A 126 -4.93 -19.41 15.55
CA GLY A 126 -4.87 -20.84 15.87
C GLY A 126 -5.62 -21.73 14.91
N ALA A 127 -5.17 -22.98 14.80
CA ALA A 127 -5.81 -23.99 13.96
C ALA A 127 -7.22 -24.31 14.49
N PRO A 128 -8.26 -24.31 13.67
CA PRO A 128 -9.54 -24.88 14.03
C PRO A 128 -9.41 -26.42 14.18
N ALA A 129 -10.38 -27.04 14.86
CA ALA A 129 -10.45 -28.50 14.92
C ALA A 129 -10.74 -29.06 13.52
N ALA A 130 -10.37 -30.34 13.30
CA ALA A 130 -10.71 -31.03 12.04
C ALA A 130 -12.22 -31.01 11.78
N GLY A 131 -12.60 -30.77 10.53
CA GLY A 131 -14.01 -30.62 10.15
C GLY A 131 -14.61 -29.24 10.50
N GLN A 132 -13.80 -28.30 10.93
CA GLN A 132 -14.23 -26.94 11.28
C GLN A 132 -13.50 -25.87 10.47
N ALA A 133 -14.17 -24.72 10.30
CA ALA A 133 -13.62 -23.53 9.68
C ALA A 133 -13.84 -22.29 10.55
N VAL A 134 -12.88 -21.38 10.60
CA VAL A 134 -13.03 -20.03 11.15
C VAL A 134 -13.07 -19.05 9.98
N LEU A 135 -14.15 -18.28 9.89
CA LEU A 135 -14.34 -17.33 8.79
C LEU A 135 -13.75 -15.96 9.12
N SER A 136 -13.22 -15.24 8.14
CA SER A 136 -12.99 -13.81 8.29
C SER A 136 -14.33 -13.07 8.45
N LYS A 137 -14.30 -11.90 9.08
CA LYS A 137 -15.49 -11.07 9.27
C LYS A 137 -16.15 -10.73 7.94
N GLU A 138 -15.37 -10.36 6.95
CA GLU A 138 -15.88 -10.05 5.61
C GLU A 138 -16.60 -11.24 4.98
N LEU A 139 -16.06 -12.46 5.12
CA LEU A 139 -16.72 -13.67 4.59
C LEU A 139 -18.03 -13.95 5.32
N ALA A 140 -18.05 -13.76 6.64
CA ALA A 140 -19.26 -13.91 7.44
C ALA A 140 -20.32 -12.86 7.08
N ASP A 141 -19.95 -11.60 6.93
CA ASP A 141 -20.84 -10.51 6.56
C ASP A 141 -21.43 -10.71 5.16
N ARG A 142 -20.63 -11.15 4.18
CA ARG A 142 -21.07 -11.45 2.80
C ARG A 142 -22.06 -12.62 2.71
N THR A 143 -21.93 -13.59 3.61
CA THR A 143 -22.70 -14.84 3.55
C THR A 143 -23.84 -14.91 4.56
N GLY A 144 -23.79 -14.08 5.62
CA GLY A 144 -24.67 -14.16 6.77
C GLY A 144 -24.40 -15.38 7.67
N LEU A 145 -23.23 -16.03 7.51
CA LEU A 145 -22.89 -17.23 8.29
C LEU A 145 -22.37 -16.88 9.69
N ALA A 146 -22.78 -17.65 10.66
CA ALA A 146 -22.36 -17.57 12.05
C ALA A 146 -21.83 -18.91 12.54
N ALA A 147 -21.28 -18.92 13.76
CA ALA A 147 -20.86 -20.15 14.43
C ALA A 147 -21.98 -21.20 14.45
N GLY A 148 -21.64 -22.45 14.20
CA GLY A 148 -22.59 -23.57 14.07
C GLY A 148 -23.16 -23.80 12.67
N ALA A 149 -23.03 -22.82 11.75
CA ALA A 149 -23.47 -23.00 10.37
C ALA A 149 -22.64 -24.07 9.66
N ARG A 150 -23.22 -24.67 8.61
CA ARG A 150 -22.52 -25.63 7.74
C ARG A 150 -22.15 -24.98 6.42
N ILE A 151 -20.94 -25.25 5.97
CA ILE A 151 -20.38 -24.81 4.70
C ILE A 151 -19.87 -26.03 3.93
N GLN A 152 -19.77 -25.90 2.62
CA GLN A 152 -19.15 -26.90 1.75
C GLN A 152 -17.97 -26.29 1.00
N VAL A 153 -16.85 -27.00 1.02
CA VAL A 153 -15.62 -26.62 0.29
C VAL A 153 -15.11 -27.85 -0.42
N ALA A 154 -14.99 -27.77 -1.75
CA ALA A 154 -14.58 -28.90 -2.60
C ALA A 154 -15.34 -30.22 -2.29
N GLY A 155 -16.66 -30.13 -2.09
CA GLY A 155 -17.51 -31.27 -1.76
C GLY A 155 -17.48 -31.76 -0.31
N ARG A 156 -16.65 -31.18 0.55
CA ARG A 156 -16.55 -31.53 1.98
C ARG A 156 -17.40 -30.58 2.82
N SER A 157 -18.10 -31.14 3.78
CA SER A 157 -18.92 -30.37 4.73
C SER A 157 -18.08 -30.03 5.97
N LEU A 158 -18.00 -28.73 6.30
CA LEU A 158 -17.30 -28.20 7.47
C LEU A 158 -18.28 -27.39 8.31
N ALA A 159 -18.08 -27.39 9.65
CA ALA A 159 -18.82 -26.53 10.56
C ALA A 159 -18.10 -25.22 10.79
N VAL A 160 -18.80 -24.11 10.78
CA VAL A 160 -18.22 -22.81 11.16
C VAL A 160 -18.00 -22.77 12.67
N ALA A 161 -16.75 -22.77 13.12
CA ALA A 161 -16.39 -22.69 14.54
C ALA A 161 -16.54 -21.27 15.09
N GLY A 162 -16.41 -20.25 14.22
CA GLY A 162 -16.53 -18.86 14.62
C GLY A 162 -16.11 -17.90 13.50
N VAL A 163 -16.14 -16.62 13.85
CA VAL A 163 -15.71 -15.52 12.97
C VAL A 163 -14.55 -14.80 13.65
N ARG A 164 -13.46 -14.55 12.92
CA ARG A 164 -12.28 -13.92 13.50
C ARG A 164 -11.50 -13.11 12.47
N GLY A 165 -11.16 -11.86 12.87
CA GLY A 165 -10.31 -10.97 12.10
C GLY A 165 -10.91 -10.56 10.76
N ASP A 166 -10.14 -9.80 10.02
CA ASP A 166 -10.53 -9.22 8.72
C ASP A 166 -9.45 -9.52 7.68
N ALA A 167 -9.13 -10.81 7.55
CA ALA A 167 -8.07 -11.30 6.69
C ALA A 167 -8.58 -11.51 5.28
N SER A 168 -7.83 -10.96 4.29
CA SER A 168 -8.07 -11.14 2.87
C SER A 168 -6.77 -11.56 2.18
N TYR A 169 -6.91 -12.33 1.11
CA TYR A 169 -5.84 -12.79 0.25
C TYR A 169 -6.27 -12.72 -1.21
N SER A 170 -5.50 -12.03 -2.05
CA SER A 170 -5.81 -11.83 -3.47
C SER A 170 -7.25 -11.33 -3.69
N HIS A 171 -7.65 -10.29 -2.94
CA HIS A 171 -9.00 -9.67 -2.93
C HIS A 171 -10.13 -10.61 -2.56
N THR A 172 -9.81 -11.69 -1.85
CA THR A 172 -10.77 -12.72 -1.48
C THR A 172 -10.72 -12.94 0.04
N PRO A 173 -11.87 -12.93 0.71
CA PRO A 173 -11.92 -13.13 2.15
C PRO A 173 -11.46 -14.55 2.53
N VAL A 174 -10.83 -14.66 3.71
CA VAL A 174 -10.18 -15.90 4.16
C VAL A 174 -11.08 -16.75 5.03
N ALA A 175 -11.00 -18.07 4.85
CA ALA A 175 -11.45 -19.08 5.78
C ALA A 175 -10.25 -19.89 6.28
N TRP A 176 -10.07 -19.97 7.58
CA TRP A 176 -9.02 -20.75 8.24
C TRP A 176 -9.52 -22.17 8.49
N LEU A 177 -8.73 -23.17 8.09
CA LEU A 177 -9.03 -24.59 8.21
C LEU A 177 -7.93 -25.31 9.00
N ALA A 178 -8.21 -26.49 9.49
CA ALA A 178 -7.14 -27.40 9.89
C ALA A 178 -6.30 -27.79 8.65
N LEU A 179 -4.98 -27.91 8.80
CA LEU A 179 -4.08 -28.27 7.69
C LEU A 179 -4.48 -29.62 7.06
N ALA A 180 -4.96 -30.55 7.85
CA ALA A 180 -5.47 -31.84 7.34
C ALA A 180 -6.70 -31.69 6.43
N ASP A 181 -7.62 -30.78 6.78
CA ASP A 181 -8.77 -30.48 5.93
C ASP A 181 -8.35 -29.75 4.65
N TRP A 182 -7.41 -28.82 4.76
CA TRP A 182 -6.85 -28.13 3.60
C TRP A 182 -6.19 -29.11 2.61
N ARG A 183 -5.36 -30.05 3.09
CA ARG A 183 -4.76 -31.09 2.23
C ARG A 183 -5.80 -31.95 1.52
N ALA A 184 -6.96 -32.11 2.13
CA ALA A 184 -8.05 -32.89 1.55
C ALA A 184 -8.91 -32.10 0.55
N LEU A 185 -8.66 -30.78 0.33
CA LEU A 185 -9.32 -29.98 -0.71
C LEU A 185 -8.82 -30.31 -2.11
N ASP A 186 -7.56 -30.73 -2.23
CA ASP A 186 -6.95 -31.19 -3.48
C ASP A 186 -6.37 -32.60 -3.34
N PRO A 187 -7.19 -33.63 -3.46
CA PRO A 187 -6.73 -35.02 -3.34
C PRO A 187 -5.76 -35.45 -4.44
N GLN A 188 -5.67 -34.71 -5.57
CA GLN A 188 -4.78 -35.00 -6.70
C GLN A 188 -3.45 -34.24 -6.60
N GLY A 189 -3.31 -33.31 -5.66
CA GLY A 189 -2.13 -32.49 -5.43
C GLY A 189 -0.98 -33.24 -4.77
N GLY A 190 -0.50 -34.33 -5.34
CA GLY A 190 0.82 -34.96 -5.18
C GLY A 190 1.38 -35.18 -3.77
N GLY A 191 0.58 -35.13 -2.70
CA GLY A 191 1.08 -35.36 -1.33
C GLY A 191 1.82 -34.15 -0.72
N GLU A 192 1.51 -32.96 -1.15
CA GLU A 192 2.09 -31.72 -0.62
C GLU A 192 1.86 -31.57 0.90
N ALA A 193 2.92 -31.26 1.65
CA ALA A 193 2.81 -31.00 3.06
C ALA A 193 2.19 -29.63 3.34
N ALA A 194 2.51 -28.62 2.51
CA ALA A 194 2.03 -27.24 2.62
C ALA A 194 2.32 -26.45 1.35
N THR A 195 1.77 -25.24 1.25
CA THR A 195 2.13 -24.26 0.22
C THR A 195 3.44 -23.57 0.57
N VAL A 196 3.60 -23.13 1.81
CA VAL A 196 4.79 -22.40 2.30
C VAL A 196 5.11 -22.83 3.75
N LEU A 197 6.30 -22.47 4.23
CA LEU A 197 6.66 -22.58 5.63
C LEU A 197 6.74 -21.21 6.28
N LEU A 198 6.15 -21.07 7.44
CA LEU A 198 6.31 -19.94 8.33
C LEU A 198 7.52 -20.20 9.21
N LEU A 199 8.55 -19.37 9.06
CA LEU A 199 9.79 -19.52 9.83
C LEU A 199 9.86 -18.44 10.92
N ARG A 200 10.05 -18.90 12.16
CA ARG A 200 10.45 -18.04 13.27
C ARG A 200 11.91 -18.35 13.60
N THR A 201 12.72 -17.31 13.71
CA THR A 201 14.15 -17.42 13.89
C THR A 201 14.56 -16.99 15.30
N HIS A 202 15.45 -17.76 15.90
CA HIS A 202 16.06 -17.48 17.18
C HIS A 202 17.58 -17.46 17.00
N GLY A 203 18.22 -16.39 17.44
CA GLY A 203 19.65 -16.20 17.19
C GLY A 203 19.92 -15.79 15.73
N SER A 204 20.99 -16.33 15.14
CA SER A 204 21.43 -16.01 13.78
C SER A 204 21.61 -17.29 12.94
N PRO A 205 20.53 -18.00 12.58
CA PRO A 205 20.65 -19.21 11.76
C PRO A 205 21.12 -18.86 10.35
N ASP A 206 21.91 -19.76 9.73
CA ASP A 206 22.30 -19.62 8.33
C ASP A 206 21.15 -20.08 7.39
N LEU A 207 20.24 -19.15 7.13
CA LEU A 207 19.08 -19.41 6.29
C LEU A 207 19.47 -19.61 4.82
N ARG A 208 20.57 -19.01 4.35
CA ARG A 208 21.00 -19.17 2.96
C ARG A 208 21.51 -20.59 2.68
N ALA A 209 22.31 -21.13 3.61
CA ALA A 209 22.75 -22.53 3.51
C ALA A 209 21.57 -23.51 3.58
N ALA A 210 20.58 -23.21 4.45
CA ALA A 210 19.36 -24.01 4.54
C ALA A 210 18.53 -23.95 3.25
N ASP A 211 18.30 -22.77 2.70
CA ASP A 211 17.59 -22.56 1.42
C ASP A 211 18.27 -23.33 0.28
N ALA A 212 19.59 -23.21 0.13
CA ALA A 212 20.34 -23.90 -0.92
C ALA A 212 20.26 -25.43 -0.79
N ARG A 213 20.30 -25.95 0.44
CA ARG A 213 20.22 -27.38 0.73
C ARG A 213 18.84 -27.97 0.49
N LEU A 214 17.79 -27.21 0.88
CA LEU A 214 16.40 -27.68 0.88
C LEU A 214 15.63 -27.27 -0.37
N GLY A 215 16.26 -26.56 -1.30
CA GLY A 215 15.61 -26.10 -2.52
C GLY A 215 14.46 -25.14 -2.23
N THR A 216 14.69 -24.15 -1.35
CA THR A 216 13.69 -23.16 -0.98
C THR A 216 14.22 -21.74 -1.15
N THR A 217 13.34 -20.77 -1.02
CA THR A 217 13.70 -19.33 -0.94
C THR A 217 12.95 -18.69 0.23
N ALA A 218 13.66 -18.35 1.30
CA ALA A 218 13.11 -17.71 2.48
C ALA A 218 13.20 -16.19 2.38
N VAL A 219 12.06 -15.52 2.24
CA VAL A 219 11.96 -14.05 2.21
C VAL A 219 11.44 -13.50 3.54
N ALA A 220 11.76 -12.25 3.87
CA ALA A 220 11.19 -11.62 5.06
C ALA A 220 9.67 -11.50 4.93
N LEU A 221 8.92 -11.62 6.03
CA LEU A 221 7.46 -11.56 6.01
C LEU A 221 6.93 -10.27 5.34
N ARG A 222 7.58 -9.13 5.62
CA ARG A 222 7.22 -7.84 5.01
C ARG A 222 7.32 -7.84 3.46
N ASP A 223 8.20 -8.67 2.91
CA ASP A 223 8.46 -8.77 1.47
C ASP A 223 7.62 -9.88 0.82
N ALA A 224 7.05 -10.80 1.64
CA ALA A 224 6.27 -11.95 1.17
C ALA A 224 5.00 -11.55 0.40
N ARG A 225 4.46 -10.35 0.63
CA ARG A 225 3.32 -9.84 -0.16
C ARG A 225 3.63 -9.75 -1.65
N SER A 226 4.87 -9.46 -2.01
CA SER A 226 5.28 -9.41 -3.43
C SER A 226 5.20 -10.76 -4.12
N ALA A 227 5.10 -11.86 -3.37
CA ALA A 227 4.88 -13.21 -3.87
C ALA A 227 3.40 -13.52 -4.15
N ILE A 228 2.47 -12.61 -3.86
CA ILE A 228 1.06 -12.67 -4.26
C ILE A 228 0.96 -12.11 -5.68
N PRO A 229 0.59 -12.91 -6.71
CA PRO A 229 0.64 -12.45 -8.10
C PRO A 229 -0.24 -11.22 -8.37
N SER A 230 -1.46 -11.17 -7.82
CA SER A 230 -2.36 -10.03 -7.95
C SER A 230 -1.74 -8.76 -7.34
N PHE A 231 -1.18 -8.86 -6.13
CA PHE A 231 -0.52 -7.74 -5.46
C PHE A 231 0.65 -7.19 -6.27
N SER A 232 1.54 -8.05 -6.78
CA SER A 232 2.72 -7.59 -7.51
C SER A 232 2.37 -6.88 -8.81
N ALA A 233 1.37 -7.38 -9.55
CA ALA A 233 0.90 -6.78 -10.80
C ALA A 233 0.23 -5.42 -10.57
N GLU A 234 -0.66 -5.32 -9.59
CA GLU A 234 -1.40 -4.11 -9.29
C GLU A 234 -0.54 -3.04 -8.62
N ASN A 235 0.26 -3.43 -7.62
CA ASN A 235 1.08 -2.49 -6.86
C ASN A 235 2.12 -1.80 -7.77
N GLY A 236 2.71 -2.51 -8.73
CA GLY A 236 3.62 -1.93 -9.72
C GLY A 236 2.97 -0.81 -10.52
N SER A 237 1.78 -1.07 -11.07
CA SER A 237 1.01 -0.09 -11.86
C SER A 237 0.57 1.11 -11.02
N LEU A 238 0.08 0.88 -9.80
CA LEU A 238 -0.39 1.94 -8.90
C LEU A 238 0.76 2.83 -8.42
N GLN A 239 1.94 2.26 -8.12
CA GLN A 239 3.12 3.02 -7.75
C GLN A 239 3.64 3.86 -8.93
N LEU A 240 3.62 3.32 -10.14
CA LEU A 240 3.97 4.06 -11.35
C LEU A 240 3.03 5.26 -11.57
N MET A 241 1.71 5.04 -11.50
CA MET A 241 0.71 6.11 -11.62
C MET A 241 0.91 7.19 -10.54
N ARG A 242 1.17 6.79 -9.30
CA ARG A 242 1.46 7.72 -8.21
C ARG A 242 2.74 8.52 -8.47
N GLY A 243 3.79 7.88 -9.00
CA GLY A 243 5.03 8.53 -9.38
C GLY A 243 4.82 9.58 -10.46
N PHE A 244 4.08 9.24 -11.52
CA PHE A 244 3.73 10.19 -12.59
C PHE A 244 2.88 11.35 -12.07
N LEU A 245 1.89 11.06 -11.21
CA LEU A 245 1.04 12.12 -10.65
C LEU A 245 1.85 13.11 -9.81
N LEU A 246 2.81 12.64 -9.01
CA LEU A 246 3.72 13.51 -8.25
C LEU A 246 4.66 14.30 -9.17
N ALA A 247 5.18 13.69 -10.24
CA ALA A 247 6.05 14.36 -11.21
C ALA A 247 5.28 15.46 -11.98
N ILE A 248 4.09 15.16 -12.46
CA ILE A 248 3.21 16.13 -13.11
C ILE A 248 2.85 17.27 -12.16
N SER A 249 2.56 16.94 -10.90
CA SER A 249 2.26 17.93 -9.86
C SER A 249 3.41 18.91 -9.64
N ALA A 250 4.63 18.38 -9.52
CA ALA A 250 5.83 19.20 -9.37
C ALA A 250 6.05 20.12 -10.59
N LEU A 251 5.82 19.59 -11.80
CA LEU A 251 5.92 20.37 -13.05
C LEU A 251 4.89 21.49 -13.10
N VAL A 252 3.62 21.19 -12.80
CA VAL A 252 2.52 22.19 -12.82
C VAL A 252 2.76 23.28 -11.80
N ILE A 253 3.12 22.91 -10.57
CA ILE A 253 3.42 23.88 -9.52
C ILE A 253 4.65 24.74 -9.90
N GLY A 254 5.71 24.11 -10.42
CA GLY A 254 6.91 24.82 -10.90
C GLY A 254 6.62 25.79 -12.04
N ALA A 255 5.82 25.38 -13.03
CA ALA A 255 5.38 26.23 -14.13
C ALA A 255 4.56 27.44 -13.62
N PHE A 256 3.65 27.20 -12.69
CA PHE A 256 2.84 28.26 -12.07
C PHE A 256 3.71 29.30 -11.36
N PHE A 257 4.67 28.86 -10.54
CA PHE A 257 5.60 29.75 -9.87
C PHE A 257 6.52 30.49 -10.84
N THR A 258 6.90 29.83 -11.92
CA THR A 258 7.70 30.49 -12.99
C THR A 258 6.91 31.65 -13.61
N VAL A 259 5.68 31.40 -14.04
CA VAL A 259 4.80 32.45 -14.62
C VAL A 259 4.55 33.57 -13.62
N TRP A 260 4.24 33.22 -12.37
CA TRP A 260 4.02 34.20 -11.31
C TRP A 260 5.24 35.08 -11.06
N THR A 261 6.44 34.50 -11.03
CA THR A 261 7.68 35.26 -10.80
C THR A 261 8.02 36.15 -12.00
N ILE A 262 7.74 35.69 -13.24
CA ILE A 262 7.88 36.53 -14.45
C ILE A 262 6.97 37.74 -14.39
N GLN A 263 5.74 37.60 -13.94
CA GLN A 263 4.78 38.72 -13.81
C GLN A 263 5.20 39.75 -12.77
N ARG A 264 6.00 39.37 -11.77
CA ARG A 264 6.51 40.25 -10.70
C ARG A 264 7.90 40.84 -11.00
N ARG A 265 8.45 40.63 -12.22
CA ARG A 265 9.80 41.13 -12.54
C ARG A 265 9.98 42.63 -12.29
N GLY A 266 8.96 43.45 -12.61
CA GLY A 266 8.97 44.89 -12.41
C GLY A 266 9.07 45.23 -10.91
N ASP A 267 8.24 44.63 -10.08
CA ASP A 267 8.23 44.87 -8.62
C ASP A 267 9.57 44.44 -7.97
N VAL A 268 10.12 43.29 -8.43
CA VAL A 268 11.41 42.77 -7.98
C VAL A 268 12.55 43.70 -8.39
N ALA A 269 12.50 44.28 -9.60
CA ALA A 269 13.50 45.23 -10.07
C ALA A 269 13.50 46.53 -9.24
N VAL A 270 12.33 47.07 -8.91
CA VAL A 270 12.17 48.24 -8.04
C VAL A 270 12.72 47.96 -6.65
N LEU A 271 12.38 46.82 -6.05
CA LEU A 271 12.87 46.45 -4.72
C LEU A 271 14.40 46.27 -4.70
N LYS A 272 14.99 45.71 -5.77
CA LYS A 272 16.47 45.62 -5.92
C LYS A 272 17.11 47.01 -6.06
N ALA A 273 16.49 47.90 -6.82
CA ALA A 273 16.99 49.28 -6.95
C ALA A 273 16.95 50.05 -5.64
N LEU A 274 15.98 49.70 -4.75
CA LEU A 274 15.90 50.25 -3.36
C LEU A 274 16.80 49.52 -2.37
N GLY A 275 17.67 48.57 -2.83
CA GLY A 275 18.67 47.91 -2.00
C GLY A 275 18.23 46.56 -1.40
N ALA A 276 17.11 46.00 -1.81
CA ALA A 276 16.70 44.67 -1.31
C ALA A 276 17.66 43.57 -1.78
N SER A 277 18.16 42.75 -0.85
CA SER A 277 19.04 41.62 -1.18
C SER A 277 18.28 40.50 -1.89
N THR A 278 18.97 39.79 -2.77
CA THR A 278 18.42 38.62 -3.46
C THR A 278 17.90 37.56 -2.48
N GLY A 279 18.60 37.38 -1.35
CA GLY A 279 18.17 36.43 -0.31
C GLY A 279 16.85 36.84 0.38
N TYR A 280 16.62 38.14 0.57
CA TYR A 280 15.35 38.65 1.11
C TYR A 280 14.19 38.36 0.17
N LEU A 281 14.37 38.66 -1.14
CA LEU A 281 13.36 38.44 -2.16
C LEU A 281 13.03 36.95 -2.33
N LEU A 282 14.06 36.09 -2.28
CA LEU A 282 13.89 34.64 -2.33
C LEU A 282 13.08 34.11 -1.13
N ARG A 283 13.43 34.58 0.07
CA ARG A 283 12.72 34.16 1.30
C ARG A 283 11.26 34.63 1.32
N ASP A 284 10.98 35.83 0.83
CA ASP A 284 9.60 36.34 0.75
C ASP A 284 8.77 35.56 -0.26
N ALA A 285 9.31 35.29 -1.46
CA ALA A 285 8.65 34.48 -2.48
C ALA A 285 8.42 33.04 -2.01
N LEU A 286 9.40 32.42 -1.36
CA LEU A 286 9.24 31.07 -0.80
C LEU A 286 8.21 31.03 0.34
N ALA A 287 8.17 32.06 1.19
CA ALA A 287 7.16 32.12 2.26
C ALA A 287 5.74 32.18 1.68
N GLN A 288 5.52 32.98 0.61
CA GLN A 288 4.23 33.04 -0.10
C GLN A 288 3.89 31.68 -0.72
N ALA A 289 4.86 31.04 -1.38
CA ALA A 289 4.69 29.71 -1.98
C ALA A 289 4.27 28.67 -0.91
N VAL A 290 4.98 28.62 0.21
CA VAL A 290 4.70 27.68 1.30
C VAL A 290 3.31 27.92 1.91
N LEU A 291 2.89 29.17 2.07
CA LEU A 291 1.56 29.50 2.59
C LEU A 291 0.44 28.97 1.65
N VAL A 292 0.58 29.18 0.34
CA VAL A 292 -0.39 28.69 -0.65
C VAL A 292 -0.38 27.16 -0.70
N LEU A 293 0.81 26.52 -0.65
CA LEU A 293 0.96 25.08 -0.62
C LEU A 293 0.36 24.48 0.66
N LEU A 294 0.60 25.07 1.84
CA LEU A 294 -0.01 24.63 3.10
C LEU A 294 -1.53 24.72 3.07
N ALA A 295 -2.06 25.84 2.58
CA ALA A 295 -3.52 26.03 2.48
C ALA A 295 -4.14 25.07 1.45
N GLY A 296 -3.57 25.00 0.23
CA GLY A 296 -4.12 24.18 -0.86
C GLY A 296 -3.93 22.68 -0.58
N ALA A 297 -2.72 22.26 -0.22
CA ALA A 297 -2.46 20.84 0.02
C ALA A 297 -3.13 20.38 1.33
N GLY A 298 -3.17 21.23 2.37
CA GLY A 298 -3.90 20.92 3.60
C GLY A 298 -5.39 20.71 3.35
N ALA A 299 -6.03 21.65 2.63
CA ALA A 299 -7.43 21.52 2.26
C ALA A 299 -7.70 20.31 1.34
N GLY A 300 -6.82 20.06 0.37
CA GLY A 300 -6.89 18.91 -0.53
C GLY A 300 -6.74 17.58 0.21
N GLY A 301 -5.81 17.48 1.15
CA GLY A 301 -5.61 16.31 1.99
C GLY A 301 -6.80 16.04 2.92
N LEU A 302 -7.34 17.08 3.54
CA LEU A 302 -8.56 16.99 4.37
C LEU A 302 -9.76 16.53 3.53
N ALA A 303 -9.99 17.17 2.38
CA ALA A 303 -11.09 16.80 1.48
C ALA A 303 -10.93 15.36 0.97
N GLY A 304 -9.70 14.95 0.59
CA GLY A 304 -9.39 13.59 0.17
C GLY A 304 -9.59 12.56 1.28
N GLY A 305 -9.16 12.87 2.51
CA GLY A 305 -9.37 12.01 3.68
C GLY A 305 -10.86 11.85 4.03
N LEU A 306 -11.62 12.94 4.01
CA LEU A 306 -13.07 12.91 4.27
C LEU A 306 -13.83 12.15 3.17
N ALA A 307 -13.52 12.44 1.89
CA ALA A 307 -14.10 11.70 0.77
C ALA A 307 -13.77 10.21 0.85
N GLY A 308 -12.51 9.87 1.17
CA GLY A 308 -12.08 8.49 1.37
C GLY A 308 -12.84 7.81 2.50
N ALA A 309 -13.00 8.47 3.65
CA ALA A 309 -13.78 7.96 4.77
C ALA A 309 -15.24 7.69 4.39
N ALA A 310 -15.82 8.54 3.56
CA ALA A 310 -17.21 8.38 3.12
C ALA A 310 -17.40 7.16 2.19
N VAL A 311 -16.37 6.75 1.46
CA VAL A 311 -16.46 5.62 0.53
C VAL A 311 -15.85 4.32 1.09
N ALA A 312 -15.16 4.37 2.23
CA ALA A 312 -14.41 3.23 2.82
C ALA A 312 -15.26 1.97 3.09
N GLY A 313 -16.58 2.09 3.18
CA GLY A 313 -17.47 0.92 3.30
C GLY A 313 -17.89 0.28 1.97
N ARG A 314 -17.56 0.90 0.83
CA ARG A 314 -17.97 0.46 -0.50
C ARG A 314 -16.80 0.08 -1.40
N VAL A 315 -15.65 0.65 -1.15
CA VAL A 315 -14.40 0.36 -1.87
C VAL A 315 -13.29 0.13 -0.85
N PRO A 316 -12.26 -0.68 -1.19
CA PRO A 316 -11.12 -0.90 -0.32
C PRO A 316 -10.31 0.40 -0.20
N PHE A 317 -10.57 1.18 0.82
CA PHE A 317 -9.93 2.46 1.08
C PHE A 317 -9.42 2.53 2.53
N VAL A 318 -8.15 2.90 2.70
CA VAL A 318 -7.55 3.05 4.03
C VAL A 318 -7.25 4.52 4.29
N VAL A 319 -7.89 5.08 5.33
CA VAL A 319 -7.56 6.40 5.86
C VAL A 319 -6.56 6.24 7.00
N SER A 320 -5.36 6.75 6.82
CA SER A 320 -4.29 6.71 7.82
C SER A 320 -3.39 7.94 7.68
N ALA A 321 -2.51 8.17 8.65
CA ALA A 321 -1.49 9.21 8.53
C ALA A 321 -0.58 8.99 7.29
N GLY A 322 -0.26 7.74 6.97
CA GLY A 322 0.55 7.40 5.80
C GLY A 322 -0.14 7.70 4.46
N THR A 323 -1.47 7.55 4.39
CA THR A 323 -2.24 7.79 3.16
C THR A 323 -2.74 9.23 3.00
N THR A 324 -2.74 10.02 4.09
CA THR A 324 -3.24 11.40 4.07
C THR A 324 -2.12 12.41 4.32
N VAL A 325 -1.38 12.29 5.44
CA VAL A 325 -0.36 13.28 5.81
C VAL A 325 0.88 13.19 4.92
N LEU A 326 1.33 11.98 4.62
CA LEU A 326 2.53 11.79 3.80
C LEU A 326 2.39 12.36 2.38
N PRO A 327 1.29 12.13 1.63
CA PRO A 327 1.06 12.80 0.35
C PRO A 327 1.01 14.32 0.45
N VAL A 328 0.34 14.87 1.47
CA VAL A 328 0.30 16.32 1.72
C VAL A 328 1.70 16.88 1.94
N ALA A 329 2.50 16.24 2.79
CA ALA A 329 3.88 16.64 3.04
C ALA A 329 4.75 16.56 1.76
N ALA A 330 4.61 15.48 0.99
CA ALA A 330 5.31 15.31 -0.29
C ALA A 330 4.95 16.44 -1.26
N MET A 331 3.67 16.80 -1.38
CA MET A 331 3.20 17.90 -2.23
C MET A 331 3.77 19.25 -1.80
N ILE A 332 3.82 19.52 -0.50
CA ILE A 332 4.41 20.76 0.03
C ILE A 332 5.90 20.83 -0.28
N VAL A 333 6.64 19.75 -0.04
CA VAL A 333 8.09 19.68 -0.29
C VAL A 333 8.40 19.82 -1.78
N LEU A 334 7.73 19.05 -2.64
CA LEU A 334 7.93 19.11 -4.09
C LEU A 334 7.52 20.49 -4.66
N GLY A 335 6.42 21.03 -4.18
CA GLY A 335 5.94 22.36 -4.57
C GLY A 335 6.91 23.47 -4.14
N ALA A 336 7.42 23.42 -2.90
CA ALA A 336 8.40 24.36 -2.41
C ALA A 336 9.74 24.26 -3.17
N ALA A 337 10.19 23.06 -3.52
CA ALA A 337 11.37 22.84 -4.35
C ALA A 337 11.19 23.41 -5.75
N GLY A 338 10.04 23.17 -6.38
CA GLY A 338 9.69 23.75 -7.69
C GLY A 338 9.65 25.28 -7.66
N ALA A 339 9.03 25.86 -6.63
CA ALA A 339 9.02 27.31 -6.42
C ALA A 339 10.45 27.89 -6.22
N ALA A 340 11.28 27.22 -5.42
CA ALA A 340 12.65 27.65 -5.18
C ALA A 340 13.50 27.67 -6.49
N LEU A 341 13.37 26.64 -7.31
CA LEU A 341 14.03 26.56 -8.61
C LEU A 341 13.57 27.66 -9.57
N ALA A 342 12.25 27.91 -9.63
CA ALA A 342 11.67 28.97 -10.46
C ALA A 342 12.17 30.36 -10.05
N VAL A 343 12.14 30.67 -8.76
CA VAL A 343 12.58 31.98 -8.24
C VAL A 343 14.10 32.17 -8.41
N ARG A 344 14.91 31.14 -8.16
CA ARG A 344 16.37 31.21 -8.34
C ARG A 344 16.75 31.55 -9.78
N LYS A 345 16.07 30.96 -10.76
CA LYS A 345 16.35 31.21 -12.20
C LYS A 345 16.08 32.68 -12.60
N ILE A 346 15.13 33.36 -11.95
CA ILE A 346 14.73 34.72 -12.29
C ILE A 346 15.52 35.78 -11.50
N THR A 347 15.91 35.49 -10.26
CA THR A 347 16.73 36.39 -9.45
C THR A 347 18.18 36.48 -9.93
N SER A 348 18.62 35.57 -10.82
CA SER A 348 19.97 35.63 -11.48
C SER A 348 20.03 36.58 -12.68
N VAL A 349 18.92 37.20 -13.10
CA VAL A 349 18.90 38.17 -14.23
C VAL A 349 19.43 39.51 -13.76
N ASP A 350 20.34 40.09 -14.61
CA ASP A 350 20.98 41.38 -14.39
C ASP A 350 19.93 42.53 -14.36
N PRO A 351 19.91 43.41 -13.32
CA PRO A 351 18.99 44.53 -13.23
C PRO A 351 19.03 45.51 -14.41
N LEU A 352 20.18 45.68 -15.03
CA LEU A 352 20.38 46.61 -16.17
C LEU A 352 19.64 46.18 -17.42
N THR A 353 19.56 44.86 -17.69
CA THR A 353 18.82 44.32 -18.84
C THR A 353 17.29 44.40 -18.62
N ALA A 354 16.82 44.37 -17.36
CA ALA A 354 15.39 44.47 -17.02
C ALA A 354 14.84 45.90 -17.15
N LEU A 355 15.65 46.92 -16.91
CA LEU A 355 15.27 48.33 -17.06
C LEU A 355 15.33 48.81 -18.52
N GLY A 356 16.20 48.19 -19.33
CA GLY A 356 16.31 48.51 -20.77
C GLY A 356 15.16 47.96 -21.64
N ALA A 357 14.45 46.92 -21.17
CA ALA A 357 13.33 46.30 -21.90
C ALA A 357 11.94 46.93 -21.60
N ALA A 358 11.90 47.99 -20.79
CA ALA A 358 10.68 48.72 -20.43
C ALA A 358 10.49 50.03 -21.26
N ARG A 359 11.20 50.18 -22.35
CA ARG A 359 11.01 51.25 -23.33
C ARG A 359 10.31 50.76 -24.59
#